data_a515afa3fc14a4ebd26b82f3c9cb39df
#
_entry.id   a515afa3fc14a4ebd26b82f3c9cb39df
#
_cell.length_a   1.000
_cell.length_b   1.000
_cell.length_c   1.000
_cell.angle_alpha   90.00
_cell.angle_beta   90.00
_cell.angle_gamma   90.00
#
_symmetry.space_group_name_H-M   'P 1'
#
loop_
_entity.id
_entity.type
_entity.pdbx_description
1 polymer ?
#
loop_
_entity_poly.entity_id
_entity_poly.type
_entity_poly.pdbx_seq_one_letter_code
_entity_poly.pdbx_strand_id
1 'polypeptide(L)'
;MVHGTATFLEDDEEKLFAMELITNHVHPNRWTDSRTPPTKTELTSTGIMRVDITSASAKVRTGPPVDLDKDDWENMEMRNRVWVGTVPVYETLGEPILGEYSLVKETPGAVREYMNERNAKEKAWSELVARKKLDLPLEHQNES
;
A
#
# COMPACT_ATOMS: atom_id res chain seq x y z
N MET A 1 -11.45 -3.85 -6.15
CA MET A 1 -12.76 -3.16 -6.11
C MET A 1 -13.47 -3.61 -4.85
N VAL A 2 -14.09 -2.69 -4.13
CA VAL A 2 -14.86 -3.00 -2.91
C VAL A 2 -16.25 -2.42 -3.08
N HIS A 3 -17.27 -3.16 -2.69
CA HIS A 3 -18.66 -2.75 -2.63
C HIS A 3 -19.14 -2.78 -1.19
N GLY A 4 -19.90 -1.79 -0.77
CA GLY A 4 -20.41 -1.74 0.59
C GLY A 4 -21.24 -0.50 0.85
N THR A 5 -21.71 -0.36 2.09
CA THR A 5 -22.45 0.81 2.56
C THR A 5 -21.53 1.68 3.40
N ALA A 6 -21.40 2.95 3.02
CA ALA A 6 -20.60 3.92 3.74
C ALA A 6 -21.48 4.72 4.72
N THR A 7 -21.02 4.86 5.95
CA THR A 7 -21.69 5.67 7.00
C THR A 7 -20.65 6.56 7.68
N PHE A 8 -21.04 7.78 8.05
CA PHE A 8 -20.17 8.63 8.86
C PHE A 8 -20.17 8.13 10.31
N LEU A 9 -18.99 8.16 10.94
CA LEU A 9 -18.88 7.93 12.37
C LEU A 9 -19.32 9.19 13.12
N GLU A 10 -20.22 9.02 14.08
CA GLU A 10 -20.72 10.10 14.94
C GLU A 10 -20.12 10.01 16.35
N ASP A 11 -19.85 8.79 16.80
CA ASP A 11 -19.27 8.52 18.12
C ASP A 11 -17.80 8.94 18.22
N ASP A 12 -17.46 9.71 19.24
CA ASP A 12 -16.13 10.27 19.42
C ASP A 12 -15.06 9.21 19.75
N GLU A 13 -15.43 8.10 20.44
CA GLU A 13 -14.49 7.01 20.76
C GLU A 13 -14.18 6.19 19.52
N GLU A 14 -15.20 5.89 18.67
CA GLU A 14 -14.97 5.26 17.37
C GLU A 14 -14.11 6.12 16.45
N LYS A 15 -14.33 7.45 16.44
CA LYS A 15 -13.51 8.38 15.68
C LYS A 15 -12.06 8.37 16.14
N LEU A 16 -11.81 8.42 17.43
CA LEU A 16 -10.46 8.39 18.00
C LEU A 16 -9.74 7.10 17.63
N PHE A 17 -10.41 5.96 17.78
CA PHE A 17 -9.88 4.66 17.37
C PHE A 17 -9.51 4.64 15.88
N ALA A 18 -10.41 5.11 15.02
CA ALA A 18 -10.15 5.16 13.57
C ALA A 18 -8.99 6.11 13.22
N MET A 19 -8.90 7.28 13.89
CA MET A 19 -7.79 8.23 13.71
C MET A 19 -6.45 7.61 14.10
N GLU A 20 -6.39 6.89 15.21
CA GLU A 20 -5.20 6.17 15.64
C GLU A 20 -4.79 5.13 14.59
N LEU A 21 -5.72 4.32 14.13
CA LEU A 21 -5.50 3.26 13.17
C LEU A 21 -4.97 3.80 11.84
N ILE A 22 -5.60 4.85 11.30
CA ILE A 22 -5.19 5.52 10.06
C ILE A 22 -3.81 6.17 10.23
N THR A 23 -3.55 6.84 11.35
CA THR A 23 -2.28 7.51 11.61
C THR A 23 -1.13 6.51 11.72
N ASN A 24 -1.33 5.39 12.43
CA ASN A 24 -0.34 4.34 12.58
C ASN A 24 -0.11 3.54 11.28
N HIS A 25 -1.05 3.61 10.32
CA HIS A 25 -0.83 3.02 8.99
C HIS A 25 0.21 3.78 8.16
N VAL A 26 0.34 5.09 8.38
CA VAL A 26 1.37 5.91 7.69
C VAL A 26 2.77 5.55 8.18
N HIS A 27 2.92 5.36 9.50
CA HIS A 27 4.17 4.98 10.15
C HIS A 27 3.84 4.33 11.50
N PRO A 28 4.46 3.18 11.86
CA PRO A 28 4.25 2.55 13.16
C PRO A 28 4.53 3.52 14.32
N ASN A 29 3.66 3.52 15.32
CA ASN A 29 3.70 4.39 16.49
C ASN A 29 3.53 5.90 16.18
N ARG A 30 3.15 6.27 14.97
CA ARG A 30 2.98 7.68 14.59
C ARG A 30 1.97 8.41 15.48
N TRP A 31 0.94 7.70 15.97
CA TRP A 31 -0.03 8.25 16.89
C TRP A 31 0.62 8.70 18.20
N THR A 32 1.38 7.84 18.85
CA THR A 32 2.06 8.13 20.12
C THR A 32 3.18 9.16 19.97
N ASP A 33 3.83 9.20 18.80
CA ASP A 33 4.90 10.13 18.46
C ASP A 33 4.38 11.49 17.97
N SER A 34 3.07 11.69 18.00
CA SER A 34 2.41 12.93 17.61
C SER A 34 1.77 13.62 18.82
N ARG A 35 1.28 14.83 18.59
CA ARG A 35 0.45 15.53 19.59
C ARG A 35 -0.92 14.85 19.69
N THR A 36 -1.07 13.98 20.67
CA THR A 36 -2.33 13.27 20.97
C THR A 36 -2.77 13.51 22.41
N PRO A 37 -4.07 13.44 22.70
CA PRO A 37 -5.18 13.28 21.75
C PRO A 37 -5.42 14.54 20.89
N PRO A 38 -6.16 14.43 19.77
CA PRO A 38 -6.55 15.58 18.96
C PRO A 38 -7.41 16.54 19.80
N THR A 39 -7.40 17.80 19.45
CA THR A 39 -8.29 18.78 20.09
C THR A 39 -9.75 18.50 19.74
N LYS A 40 -10.66 19.00 20.58
CA LYS A 40 -12.10 18.85 20.32
C LYS A 40 -12.49 19.42 18.94
N THR A 41 -11.88 20.52 18.53
CA THR A 41 -12.12 21.12 17.20
C THR A 41 -11.69 20.20 16.08
N GLU A 42 -10.51 19.59 16.18
CA GLU A 42 -10.00 18.63 15.19
C GLU A 42 -10.91 17.39 15.12
N LEU A 43 -11.31 16.85 16.27
CA LEU A 43 -12.20 15.69 16.30
C LEU A 43 -13.57 16.00 15.67
N THR A 44 -14.12 17.19 15.94
CA THR A 44 -15.42 17.60 15.39
C THR A 44 -15.34 17.91 13.89
N SER A 45 -14.25 18.53 13.43
CA SER A 45 -14.09 18.90 12.01
C SER A 45 -13.61 17.76 11.13
N THR A 46 -13.14 16.65 11.71
CA THR A 46 -12.68 15.49 10.94
C THR A 46 -13.85 14.55 10.65
N GLY A 47 -14.22 14.44 9.37
CA GLY A 47 -15.20 13.44 8.90
C GLY A 47 -14.50 12.10 8.66
N ILE A 48 -14.99 11.05 9.32
CA ILE A 48 -14.50 9.68 9.14
C ILE A 48 -15.67 8.81 8.66
N MET A 49 -15.44 8.02 7.62
CA MET A 49 -16.43 7.08 7.11
C MET A 49 -16.00 5.64 7.40
N ARG A 50 -16.95 4.86 7.87
CA ARG A 50 -16.86 3.40 7.92
C ARG A 50 -17.54 2.83 6.68
N VAL A 51 -16.94 1.82 6.07
CA VAL A 51 -17.53 1.07 4.96
C VAL A 51 -17.78 -0.36 5.43
N ASP A 52 -19.04 -0.73 5.52
CA ASP A 52 -19.46 -2.11 5.76
C ASP A 52 -19.40 -2.87 4.43
N ILE A 53 -18.35 -3.68 4.26
CA ILE A 53 -18.03 -4.34 2.99
C ILE A 53 -18.99 -5.51 2.77
N THR A 54 -19.72 -5.49 1.65
CA THR A 54 -20.62 -6.59 1.23
C THR A 54 -19.96 -7.53 0.23
N SER A 55 -19.07 -7.00 -0.61
CA SER A 55 -18.28 -7.79 -1.54
C SER A 55 -17.00 -7.09 -1.93
N ALA A 56 -15.98 -7.86 -2.28
CA ALA A 56 -14.73 -7.32 -2.80
C ALA A 56 -14.18 -8.22 -3.91
N SER A 57 -13.45 -7.61 -4.86
CA SER A 57 -12.70 -8.35 -5.88
C SER A 57 -11.34 -7.70 -6.11
N ALA A 58 -10.33 -8.54 -6.33
CA ALA A 58 -8.99 -8.10 -6.70
C ALA A 58 -8.55 -8.79 -8.00
N LYS A 59 -7.94 -8.01 -8.91
CA LYS A 59 -7.22 -8.57 -10.05
C LYS A 59 -5.73 -8.45 -9.78
N VAL A 60 -5.10 -9.56 -9.55
CA VAL A 60 -3.65 -9.63 -9.27
C VAL A 60 -2.98 -10.46 -10.35
N ARG A 61 -1.88 -9.97 -10.88
CA ARG A 61 -1.02 -10.70 -11.82
C ARG A 61 0.42 -10.63 -11.30
N THR A 62 1.08 -11.77 -11.30
CA THR A 62 2.50 -11.91 -10.98
C THR A 62 3.21 -12.72 -12.04
N GLY A 63 4.55 -12.58 -12.11
CA GLY A 63 5.37 -13.30 -13.07
C GLY A 63 5.52 -12.63 -14.43
N PRO A 64 6.36 -13.20 -15.29
CA PRO A 64 6.61 -12.70 -16.63
C PRO A 64 5.38 -12.87 -17.53
N PRO A 65 5.33 -12.18 -18.69
CA PRO A 65 4.32 -12.42 -19.72
C PRO A 65 4.42 -13.87 -20.21
N VAL A 66 3.29 -14.57 -20.23
CA VAL A 66 3.23 -15.99 -20.64
C VAL A 66 2.22 -16.25 -21.77
N ASP A 67 1.53 -15.22 -22.21
CA ASP A 67 0.44 -15.32 -23.19
C ASP A 67 0.98 -15.09 -24.61
N LEU A 68 2.02 -15.82 -25.00
CA LEU A 68 2.44 -15.86 -26.39
C LEU A 68 1.58 -16.86 -27.16
N ASP A 69 0.96 -16.39 -28.24
CA ASP A 69 0.33 -17.25 -29.20
C ASP A 69 1.39 -18.22 -29.81
N LYS A 70 0.96 -19.37 -30.28
CA LYS A 70 1.85 -20.36 -30.91
C LYS A 70 2.55 -19.75 -32.13
N ASP A 71 1.83 -18.98 -32.93
CA ASP A 71 2.37 -18.38 -34.16
C ASP A 71 3.43 -17.32 -33.82
N ASP A 72 3.23 -16.54 -32.72
CA ASP A 72 4.20 -15.58 -32.23
C ASP A 72 5.44 -16.28 -31.64
N TRP A 73 5.24 -17.43 -30.99
CA TRP A 73 6.33 -18.25 -30.47
C TRP A 73 7.23 -18.78 -31.54
N GLU A 74 6.67 -19.20 -32.68
CA GLU A 74 7.37 -19.74 -33.87
C GLU A 74 7.99 -18.62 -34.73
N ASN A 75 7.57 -17.37 -34.58
CA ASN A 75 8.04 -16.22 -35.34
C ASN A 75 9.39 -15.68 -34.81
N MET A 76 10.48 -16.32 -35.27
CA MET A 76 11.83 -15.95 -34.85
C MET A 76 12.26 -14.54 -35.27
N GLU A 77 11.78 -14.02 -36.39
CA GLU A 77 12.05 -12.66 -36.83
C GLU A 77 11.46 -11.63 -35.86
N MET A 78 10.20 -11.80 -35.50
CA MET A 78 9.55 -10.95 -34.54
C MET A 78 10.22 -11.03 -33.16
N ARG A 79 10.53 -12.23 -32.66
CA ARG A 79 11.16 -12.43 -31.35
C ARG A 79 12.57 -11.87 -31.23
N ASN A 80 13.32 -11.79 -32.33
CA ASN A 80 14.63 -11.14 -32.36
C ASN A 80 14.55 -9.60 -32.37
N ARG A 81 13.41 -9.05 -32.73
CA ARG A 81 13.20 -7.58 -32.84
C ARG A 81 12.43 -6.98 -31.67
N VAL A 82 11.50 -7.73 -31.09
CA VAL A 82 10.60 -7.24 -30.05
C VAL A 82 11.07 -7.70 -28.67
N TRP A 83 11.40 -6.76 -27.79
CA TRP A 83 11.69 -7.06 -26.40
C TRP A 83 10.40 -7.40 -25.66
N VAL A 84 10.40 -8.49 -24.89
CA VAL A 84 9.30 -8.93 -24.04
C VAL A 84 9.83 -9.16 -22.64
N GLY A 85 9.20 -8.54 -21.66
CA GLY A 85 9.65 -8.67 -20.26
C GLY A 85 8.80 -7.88 -19.29
N THR A 86 9.23 -7.85 -18.04
CA THR A 86 8.60 -7.12 -16.95
C THR A 86 9.60 -6.16 -16.32
N VAL A 87 9.17 -4.93 -16.09
CA VAL A 87 9.96 -3.93 -15.35
C VAL A 87 9.40 -3.81 -13.95
N PRO A 88 10.17 -4.15 -12.90
CA PRO A 88 9.74 -3.93 -11.51
C PRO A 88 9.54 -2.43 -11.25
N VAL A 89 8.41 -2.09 -10.61
CA VAL A 89 8.12 -0.71 -10.19
C VAL A 89 7.80 -0.72 -8.70
N TYR A 90 8.43 0.16 -7.95
CA TYR A 90 8.23 0.33 -6.51
C TYR A 90 8.44 1.77 -6.10
N GLU A 91 7.77 2.18 -5.02
CA GLU A 91 7.98 3.49 -4.41
C GLU A 91 9.09 3.44 -3.37
N THR A 92 9.84 4.52 -3.24
CA THR A 92 10.85 4.68 -2.20
C THR A 92 10.61 5.95 -1.40
N LEU A 93 10.76 5.85 -0.08
CA LEU A 93 10.85 7.02 0.78
C LEU A 93 12.23 7.64 0.61
N GLY A 94 12.25 8.94 0.28
CA GLY A 94 13.48 9.71 0.13
C GLY A 94 14.03 10.21 1.48
N GLU A 95 15.12 10.97 1.43
CA GLU A 95 15.71 11.54 2.65
C GLU A 95 14.72 12.47 3.37
N PRO A 96 14.62 12.36 4.71
CA PRO A 96 13.75 13.22 5.51
C PRO A 96 14.13 14.68 5.39
N ILE A 97 13.13 15.52 5.23
CA ILE A 97 13.30 16.97 5.19
C ILE A 97 12.80 17.55 6.51
N LEU A 98 13.68 18.26 7.20
CA LEU A 98 13.35 18.90 8.48
C LEU A 98 12.34 20.04 8.28
N GLY A 99 11.24 19.98 9.02
CA GLY A 99 10.25 21.07 9.04
C GLY A 99 10.79 22.31 9.80
N GLU A 100 10.42 23.50 9.34
CA GLU A 100 10.89 24.78 9.90
C GLU A 100 10.62 24.95 11.40
N TYR A 101 9.51 24.37 11.87
CA TYR A 101 9.09 24.46 13.28
C TYR A 101 9.72 23.40 14.20
N SER A 102 10.50 22.48 13.65
CA SER A 102 11.09 21.40 14.44
C SER A 102 12.24 21.93 15.29
N LEU A 103 12.15 21.69 16.60
CA LEU A 103 13.27 21.87 17.53
C LEU A 103 14.15 20.61 17.59
N VAL A 104 13.63 19.46 17.19
CA VAL A 104 14.38 18.21 17.05
C VAL A 104 15.12 18.28 15.70
N LYS A 105 16.44 18.36 15.76
CA LYS A 105 17.29 18.61 14.57
C LYS A 105 17.66 17.34 13.81
N GLU A 106 17.52 16.18 14.44
CA GLU A 106 17.83 14.89 13.87
C GLU A 106 16.55 14.08 13.63
N THR A 107 16.51 13.36 12.52
CA THR A 107 15.43 12.41 12.26
C THR A 107 15.51 11.28 13.29
N PRO A 108 14.42 10.97 14.01
CA PRO A 108 14.40 9.86 14.95
C PRO A 108 14.85 8.55 14.32
N GLY A 109 15.62 7.75 15.07
CA GLY A 109 16.16 6.47 14.58
C GLY A 109 15.07 5.52 14.08
N ALA A 110 13.95 5.43 14.81
CA ALA A 110 12.79 4.62 14.40
C ALA A 110 12.21 5.01 13.03
N VAL A 111 12.20 6.32 12.69
CA VAL A 111 11.74 6.79 11.37
C VAL A 111 12.70 6.32 10.28
N ARG A 112 14.01 6.45 10.50
CA ARG A 112 15.03 5.98 9.53
C ARG A 112 15.00 4.47 9.34
N GLU A 113 14.87 3.71 10.42
CA GLU A 113 14.75 2.24 10.38
C GLU A 113 13.53 1.82 9.57
N TYR A 114 12.35 2.36 9.88
CA TYR A 114 11.13 2.12 9.12
C TYR A 114 11.29 2.43 7.61
N MET A 115 11.89 3.57 7.27
CA MET A 115 12.11 3.96 5.88
C MET A 115 12.99 2.95 5.15
N ASN A 116 14.09 2.53 5.79
CA ASN A 116 15.03 1.58 5.21
C ASN A 116 14.37 0.20 5.01
N GLU A 117 13.66 -0.29 6.03
CA GLU A 117 12.94 -1.56 5.97
C GLU A 117 11.85 -1.55 4.90
N ARG A 118 11.05 -0.48 4.85
CA ARG A 118 10.00 -0.34 3.83
C ARG A 118 10.59 -0.31 2.44
N ASN A 119 11.61 0.51 2.19
CA ASN A 119 12.26 0.62 0.89
C ASN A 119 12.83 -0.73 0.43
N ALA A 120 13.49 -1.45 1.32
CA ALA A 120 14.04 -2.78 1.03
C ALA A 120 12.93 -3.80 0.72
N LYS A 121 11.86 -3.81 1.51
CA LYS A 121 10.71 -4.70 1.34
C LYS A 121 9.99 -4.47 0.03
N GLU A 122 9.66 -3.20 -0.30
CA GLU A 122 8.96 -2.85 -1.54
C GLU A 122 9.78 -3.22 -2.78
N LYS A 123 11.08 -2.95 -2.75
CA LYS A 123 11.99 -3.36 -3.82
C LYS A 123 12.02 -4.88 -3.99
N ALA A 124 12.28 -5.61 -2.91
CA ALA A 124 12.37 -7.07 -2.93
C ALA A 124 11.06 -7.71 -3.41
N TRP A 125 9.92 -7.21 -2.93
CA TRP A 125 8.61 -7.69 -3.37
C TRP A 125 8.37 -7.44 -4.85
N SER A 126 8.61 -6.22 -5.35
CA SER A 126 8.44 -5.87 -6.74
C SER A 126 9.30 -6.73 -7.69
N GLU A 127 10.57 -6.96 -7.31
CA GLU A 127 11.48 -7.83 -8.06
C GLU A 127 11.01 -9.31 -8.05
N LEU A 128 10.52 -9.79 -6.92
CA LEU A 128 10.01 -11.15 -6.77
C LEU A 128 8.79 -11.37 -7.67
N VAL A 129 7.78 -10.50 -7.58
CA VAL A 129 6.53 -10.65 -8.34
C VAL A 129 6.71 -10.40 -9.84
N ALA A 130 7.75 -9.66 -10.24
CA ALA A 130 8.09 -9.48 -11.64
C ALA A 130 8.70 -10.75 -12.27
N ARG A 131 9.40 -11.55 -11.47
CA ARG A 131 10.14 -12.75 -11.95
C ARG A 131 9.35 -14.03 -11.82
N LYS A 132 8.49 -14.16 -10.83
CA LYS A 132 7.85 -15.41 -10.45
C LYS A 132 6.34 -15.29 -10.40
N LYS A 133 5.66 -16.24 -11.07
CA LYS A 133 4.23 -16.45 -10.85
C LYS A 133 4.05 -17.00 -9.43
N LEU A 134 3.29 -16.27 -8.60
CA LEU A 134 2.96 -16.67 -7.25
C LEU A 134 1.52 -17.21 -7.23
N ASP A 135 1.33 -18.32 -6.55
CA ASP A 135 0.00 -18.80 -6.16
C ASP A 135 -0.43 -17.97 -4.94
N LEU A 136 -1.07 -16.83 -5.23
CA LEU A 136 -1.67 -16.01 -4.18
C LEU A 136 -2.95 -16.70 -3.71
N PRO A 137 -3.14 -16.90 -2.40
CA PRO A 137 -4.38 -17.46 -1.90
C PRO A 137 -5.52 -16.52 -2.27
N LEU A 138 -6.32 -16.91 -3.24
CA LEU A 138 -7.61 -16.29 -3.51
C LEU A 138 -8.55 -16.83 -2.44
N GLU A 139 -8.67 -16.12 -1.32
CA GLU A 139 -9.73 -16.39 -0.37
C GLU A 139 -11.06 -16.15 -1.08
N HIS A 140 -11.82 -17.24 -1.25
CA HIS A 140 -13.19 -17.33 -1.78
C HIS A 140 -13.37 -17.09 -3.29
N GLN A 141 -13.15 -18.13 -4.07
CA GLN A 141 -14.06 -18.41 -5.17
C GLN A 141 -15.40 -18.85 -4.53
N ASN A 142 -16.36 -17.96 -4.45
CA ASN A 142 -17.73 -18.33 -4.17
C ASN A 142 -18.20 -19.17 -5.36
N GLU A 143 -18.32 -20.47 -5.15
CA GLU A 143 -19.14 -21.35 -5.95
C GLU A 143 -20.60 -20.87 -5.81
N SER A 144 -21.16 -20.42 -6.90
CA SER A 144 -22.61 -20.21 -7.08
C SER A 144 -23.14 -21.25 -8.01
#